data_1eec2343877407b107ab75533aff4406
#
_entry.id   1eec2343877407b107ab75533aff4406
#
_cell.length_a   1.000
_cell.length_b   1.000
_cell.length_c   1.000
_cell.angle_alpha   90.00
_cell.angle_beta   90.00
_cell.angle_gamma   90.00
#
_symmetry.space_group_name_H-M   'P 1'
#
loop_
_entity.id
_entity.type
_entity.pdbx_description
1 polymer ?
#
loop_
_entity_poly.entity_id
_entity_poly.type
_entity_poly.pdbx_seq_one_letter_code
_entity_poly.pdbx_strand_id
1 'polypeptide(L)'
;MSKLTEFIDGDIVGVDLIALTSHNDDRGWLIELFRNDEISSDAQPMMGYVSETLPGVTRGPHQHRHQTDHFVVIGSEEFEFCLWDVRAASSTAGNRMTFRAGGDRALRVTVPAGVVHAYRNVSQRPARLLNFPDKLYAGEGRQHAVD
;
A
#
# COMPACT_ATOMS: atom_id res chain seq x y z
N MET A 1 16.33 -29.13 3.70
CA MET A 1 16.67 -27.78 3.18
C MET A 1 15.43 -27.20 2.50
N SER A 2 14.86 -26.14 3.07
CA SER A 2 13.84 -25.39 2.34
C SER A 2 14.52 -24.76 1.13
N LYS A 3 14.02 -25.04 -0.06
CA LYS A 3 14.41 -24.27 -1.25
C LYS A 3 14.03 -22.82 -0.96
N LEU A 4 15.01 -21.94 -0.94
CA LEU A 4 14.73 -20.50 -0.98
C LEU A 4 13.85 -20.28 -2.20
N THR A 5 12.63 -19.81 -1.99
CA THR A 5 11.72 -19.48 -3.08
C THR A 5 12.29 -18.27 -3.81
N GLU A 6 12.74 -18.49 -5.03
CA GLU A 6 13.17 -17.40 -5.88
C GLU A 6 11.92 -16.67 -6.40
N PHE A 7 11.82 -15.36 -6.10
CA PHE A 7 10.72 -14.55 -6.61
C PHE A 7 11.04 -14.05 -8.01
N ILE A 8 10.02 -14.03 -8.85
CA ILE A 8 10.09 -13.58 -10.24
C ILE A 8 9.33 -12.26 -10.36
N ASP A 9 9.92 -11.28 -11.03
CA ASP A 9 9.25 -10.01 -11.31
C ASP A 9 8.00 -10.23 -12.16
N GLY A 10 6.87 -9.71 -11.69
CA GLY A 10 5.58 -9.87 -12.37
C GLY A 10 4.44 -9.32 -11.54
N ASP A 11 3.30 -9.15 -12.17
CA ASP A 11 2.08 -8.66 -11.52
C ASP A 11 1.59 -9.62 -10.44
N ILE A 12 0.93 -9.06 -9.45
CA ILE A 12 0.33 -9.80 -8.33
C ILE A 12 -1.19 -9.60 -8.41
N VAL A 13 -1.92 -10.69 -8.50
CA VAL A 13 -3.38 -10.64 -8.57
C VAL A 13 -3.97 -10.01 -7.31
N GLY A 14 -4.88 -9.06 -7.48
CA GLY A 14 -5.51 -8.31 -6.39
C GLY A 14 -4.76 -7.04 -5.97
N VAL A 15 -3.54 -6.84 -6.44
CA VAL A 15 -2.83 -5.57 -6.28
C VAL A 15 -3.29 -4.61 -7.37
N ASP A 16 -3.76 -3.43 -6.95
CA ASP A 16 -4.16 -2.36 -7.87
C ASP A 16 -3.29 -1.12 -7.66
N LEU A 17 -2.79 -0.58 -8.75
CA LEU A 17 -2.08 0.71 -8.79
C LEU A 17 -2.97 1.71 -9.51
N ILE A 18 -3.60 2.60 -8.74
CA ILE A 18 -4.57 3.57 -9.27
C ILE A 18 -3.90 4.94 -9.31
N ALA A 19 -3.75 5.49 -10.51
CA ALA A 19 -3.27 6.86 -10.70
C ALA A 19 -4.30 7.85 -10.15
N LEU A 20 -3.87 8.75 -9.27
CA LEU A 20 -4.71 9.78 -8.69
C LEU A 20 -4.56 11.08 -9.48
N THR A 21 -5.69 11.76 -9.70
CA THR A 21 -5.72 12.98 -10.51
C THR A 21 -5.77 14.22 -9.61
N SER A 22 -4.82 15.13 -9.83
CA SER A 22 -4.84 16.44 -9.18
C SER A 22 -5.76 17.39 -9.95
N HIS A 23 -6.69 18.00 -9.25
CA HIS A 23 -7.55 19.06 -9.77
C HIS A 23 -6.99 20.40 -9.32
N ASN A 24 -6.39 21.14 -10.24
CA ASN A 24 -5.69 22.39 -9.96
C ASN A 24 -6.55 23.60 -10.31
N ASP A 25 -6.50 24.64 -9.49
CA ASP A 25 -7.09 25.94 -9.74
C ASP A 25 -6.25 27.06 -9.10
N ASP A 26 -6.75 28.31 -9.10
CA ASP A 26 -6.03 29.46 -8.56
C ASP A 26 -5.78 29.38 -7.05
N ARG A 27 -6.49 28.50 -6.33
CA ARG A 27 -6.34 28.32 -4.88
C ARG A 27 -5.33 27.23 -4.52
N GLY A 28 -4.94 26.36 -5.48
CA GLY A 28 -4.08 25.20 -5.25
C GLY A 28 -4.63 23.96 -5.95
N TRP A 29 -4.67 22.83 -5.23
CA TRP A 29 -5.09 21.56 -5.82
C TRP A 29 -5.93 20.72 -4.83
N LEU A 30 -6.69 19.81 -5.40
CA LEU A 30 -7.47 18.81 -4.69
C LEU A 30 -7.29 17.45 -5.35
N ILE A 31 -7.11 16.41 -4.56
CA ILE A 31 -7.01 15.02 -5.02
C ILE A 31 -8.02 14.18 -4.24
N GLU A 32 -8.89 13.45 -4.94
CA GLU A 32 -9.68 12.41 -4.32
C GLU A 32 -8.80 11.20 -4.02
N LEU A 33 -8.80 10.73 -2.78
CA LEU A 33 -7.95 9.62 -2.35
C LEU A 33 -8.61 8.27 -2.62
N PHE A 34 -9.89 8.16 -2.37
CA PHE A 34 -10.73 7.01 -2.72
C PHE A 34 -12.19 7.41 -2.77
N ARG A 35 -12.98 6.60 -3.44
CA ARG A 35 -14.43 6.63 -3.42
C ARG A 35 -14.93 5.24 -3.08
N ASN A 36 -15.96 5.12 -2.26
CA ASN A 36 -16.47 3.81 -1.87
C ASN A 36 -17.14 3.05 -3.03
N ASP A 37 -17.58 3.77 -4.07
CA ASP A 37 -18.13 3.18 -5.28
C ASP A 37 -17.05 2.67 -6.28
N GLU A 38 -15.78 2.93 -5.99
CA GLU A 38 -14.62 2.47 -6.77
C GLU A 38 -13.78 1.42 -6.05
N ILE A 39 -14.13 1.08 -4.82
CA ILE A 39 -13.47 0.03 -4.03
C ILE A 39 -14.44 -1.12 -3.84
N SER A 40 -13.95 -2.35 -4.00
CA SER A 40 -14.73 -3.56 -3.78
C SER A 40 -15.44 -3.54 -2.43
N SER A 41 -16.67 -4.03 -2.38
CA SER A 41 -17.52 -4.02 -1.17
C SER A 41 -16.91 -4.79 0.02
N ASP A 42 -16.02 -5.74 -0.26
CA ASP A 42 -15.33 -6.55 0.75
C ASP A 42 -13.98 -5.94 1.20
N ALA A 43 -13.58 -4.80 0.64
CA ALA A 43 -12.31 -4.12 0.95
C ALA A 43 -12.51 -2.64 1.28
N GLN A 44 -13.71 -2.25 1.72
CA GLN A 44 -14.02 -0.86 2.09
C GLN A 44 -13.18 -0.39 3.28
N PRO A 45 -12.58 0.80 3.21
CA PRO A 45 -11.82 1.37 4.32
C PRO A 45 -12.65 1.48 5.60
N MET A 46 -12.07 1.07 6.71
CA MET A 46 -12.68 1.16 8.04
C MET A 46 -12.02 2.20 8.93
N MET A 47 -10.79 2.60 8.62
CA MET A 47 -10.04 3.63 9.33
C MET A 47 -9.01 4.26 8.40
N GLY A 48 -8.31 5.25 8.89
CA GLY A 48 -7.20 5.87 8.16
C GLY A 48 -6.14 6.37 9.09
N TYR A 49 -4.90 6.35 8.61
CA TYR A 49 -3.79 6.98 9.31
C TYR A 49 -2.80 7.59 8.32
N VAL A 50 -2.01 8.54 8.81
CA VAL A 50 -0.84 9.07 8.13
C VAL A 50 0.41 8.62 8.88
N SER A 51 1.44 8.24 8.15
CA SER A 51 2.76 7.95 8.72
C SER A 51 3.82 8.80 8.05
N GLU A 52 4.86 9.12 8.80
CA GLU A 52 6.06 9.77 8.29
C GLU A 52 7.23 8.79 8.38
N THR A 53 8.00 8.70 7.30
CA THR A 53 9.18 7.84 7.21
C THR A 53 10.39 8.70 6.91
N LEU A 54 11.44 8.55 7.70
CA LEU A 54 12.69 9.28 7.52
C LEU A 54 13.42 8.84 6.24
N PRO A 55 14.30 9.68 5.68
CA PRO A 55 15.05 9.35 4.47
C PRO A 55 15.80 8.04 4.58
N GLY A 56 15.69 7.20 3.56
CA GLY A 56 16.38 5.92 3.47
C GLY A 56 15.82 4.81 4.34
N VAL A 57 14.81 5.08 5.15
CA VAL A 57 14.21 4.10 6.07
C VAL A 57 13.14 3.28 5.35
N THR A 58 13.14 1.99 5.62
CA THR A 58 12.14 1.04 5.14
C THR A 58 11.17 0.68 6.27
N ARG A 59 9.89 0.65 5.96
CA ARG A 59 8.85 0.07 6.79
C ARG A 59 8.43 -1.26 6.22
N GLY A 60 8.42 -2.30 7.06
CA GLY A 60 8.16 -3.66 6.66
C GLY A 60 9.44 -4.50 6.53
N PRO A 61 9.37 -5.69 5.93
CA PRO A 61 8.15 -6.25 5.33
C PRO A 61 7.06 -6.57 6.36
N HIS A 62 5.81 -6.39 5.94
CA HIS A 62 4.61 -6.68 6.73
C HIS A 62 3.69 -7.59 5.93
N GLN A 63 2.86 -8.35 6.63
CA GLN A 63 1.82 -9.20 6.05
C GLN A 63 0.61 -9.20 6.97
N HIS A 64 -0.57 -9.08 6.41
CA HIS A 64 -1.82 -9.21 7.13
C HIS A 64 -2.61 -10.42 6.63
N ARG A 65 -3.15 -11.21 7.54
CA ARG A 65 -3.94 -12.39 7.17
C ARG A 65 -5.32 -12.02 6.63
N HIS A 66 -5.91 -10.97 7.17
CA HIS A 66 -7.32 -10.62 6.94
C HIS A 66 -7.53 -9.16 6.51
N GLN A 67 -6.48 -8.37 6.45
CA GLN A 67 -6.57 -6.95 6.15
C GLN A 67 -6.06 -6.64 4.76
N THR A 68 -6.86 -5.87 4.03
CA THR A 68 -6.43 -5.19 2.79
C THR A 68 -6.03 -3.77 3.13
N ASP A 69 -4.89 -3.33 2.64
CA ASP A 69 -4.40 -1.97 2.79
C ASP A 69 -4.63 -1.16 1.52
N HIS A 70 -4.97 0.12 1.69
CA HIS A 70 -5.05 1.09 0.60
C HIS A 70 -4.09 2.22 0.91
N PHE A 71 -2.85 2.09 0.45
CA PHE A 71 -1.83 3.12 0.62
C PHE A 71 -2.05 4.26 -0.38
N VAL A 72 -1.91 5.49 0.08
CA VAL A 72 -2.02 6.69 -0.74
C VAL A 72 -0.75 7.51 -0.62
N VAL A 73 -0.10 7.74 -1.76
CA VAL A 73 1.12 8.53 -1.86
C VAL A 73 0.86 9.70 -2.79
N ILE A 74 0.84 10.91 -2.24
CA ILE A 74 0.47 12.14 -2.96
C ILE A 74 1.49 13.29 -2.82
N GLY A 75 2.54 13.10 -2.02
CA GLY A 75 3.55 14.13 -1.77
C GLY A 75 4.59 14.25 -2.87
N SER A 76 5.46 15.25 -2.75
CA SER A 76 6.59 15.46 -3.65
C SER A 76 7.72 14.44 -3.43
N GLU A 77 7.77 13.83 -2.27
CA GLU A 77 8.71 12.78 -1.92
C GLU A 77 8.26 11.45 -2.52
N GLU A 78 9.23 10.58 -2.81
CA GLU A 78 8.97 9.28 -3.42
C GLU A 78 9.23 8.13 -2.46
N PHE A 79 8.37 7.11 -2.58
CA PHE A 79 8.57 5.80 -1.95
C PHE A 79 8.82 4.75 -3.02
N GLU A 80 9.70 3.81 -2.71
CA GLU A 80 9.82 2.57 -3.45
C GLU A 80 9.09 1.46 -2.70
N PHE A 81 8.14 0.83 -3.38
CA PHE A 81 7.38 -0.30 -2.87
C PHE A 81 7.94 -1.60 -3.39
N CYS A 82 7.94 -2.62 -2.54
CA CYS A 82 8.20 -3.99 -2.95
C CYS A 82 7.11 -4.89 -2.34
N LEU A 83 6.46 -5.67 -3.19
CA LEU A 83 5.40 -6.59 -2.83
C LEU A 83 5.79 -8.00 -3.24
N TRP A 84 5.43 -9.00 -2.41
CA TRP A 84 5.71 -10.40 -2.68
C TRP A 84 4.44 -11.22 -2.51
N ASP A 85 4.07 -11.99 -3.52
CA ASP A 85 2.93 -12.89 -3.44
C ASP A 85 3.38 -14.25 -2.89
N VAL A 86 3.10 -14.46 -1.61
CA VAL A 86 3.41 -15.71 -0.89
C VAL A 86 2.16 -16.58 -0.69
N ARG A 87 1.03 -16.21 -1.29
CA ARG A 87 -0.23 -16.94 -1.16
C ARG A 87 -0.19 -18.21 -1.98
N ALA A 88 -0.20 -19.36 -1.32
CA ALA A 88 -0.04 -20.66 -1.98
C ALA A 88 -1.08 -20.94 -3.08
N ALA A 89 -2.33 -20.45 -2.89
CA ALA A 89 -3.43 -20.66 -3.84
C ALA A 89 -3.54 -19.58 -4.91
N SER A 90 -2.68 -18.56 -4.87
CA SER A 90 -2.72 -17.47 -5.86
C SER A 90 -2.17 -17.91 -7.20
N SER A 91 -2.79 -17.45 -8.30
CA SER A 91 -2.29 -17.67 -9.66
C SER A 91 -0.95 -16.96 -9.91
N THR A 92 -0.61 -15.97 -9.07
CA THR A 92 0.66 -15.23 -9.16
C THR A 92 1.61 -15.53 -7.99
N ALA A 93 1.41 -16.65 -7.30
CA ALA A 93 2.30 -17.07 -6.21
C ALA A 93 3.76 -17.12 -6.69
N GLY A 94 4.66 -16.50 -5.91
CA GLY A 94 6.07 -16.37 -6.27
C GLY A 94 6.41 -15.11 -7.09
N ASN A 95 5.44 -14.29 -7.43
CA ASN A 95 5.70 -13.02 -8.11
C ASN A 95 6.11 -11.93 -7.11
N ARG A 96 6.92 -11.00 -7.61
CA ARG A 96 7.35 -9.78 -6.91
C ARG A 96 7.05 -8.57 -7.78
N MET A 97 6.50 -7.54 -7.16
CA MET A 97 6.31 -6.22 -7.79
C MET A 97 7.23 -5.20 -7.13
N THR A 98 7.91 -4.39 -7.91
CA THR A 98 8.67 -3.24 -7.43
C THR A 98 8.26 -2.01 -8.25
N PHE A 99 7.90 -0.93 -7.57
CA PHE A 99 7.49 0.31 -8.23
C PHE A 99 7.71 1.51 -7.31
N ARG A 100 7.67 2.71 -7.87
CA ARG A 100 7.75 3.97 -7.13
C ARG A 100 6.42 4.70 -7.17
N ALA A 101 6.13 5.41 -6.08
CA ALA A 101 4.96 6.25 -5.93
C ALA A 101 5.35 7.56 -5.25
N GLY A 102 4.65 8.64 -5.56
CA GLY A 102 4.97 9.99 -5.10
C GLY A 102 5.69 10.80 -6.18
N GLY A 103 6.09 12.02 -5.86
CA GLY A 103 6.62 12.93 -6.86
C GLY A 103 5.56 13.24 -7.93
N ASP A 104 5.88 12.95 -9.19
CA ASP A 104 4.95 13.12 -10.31
C ASP A 104 3.92 12.00 -10.42
N ARG A 105 4.02 10.99 -9.59
CA ARG A 105 3.19 9.78 -9.66
C ARG A 105 2.39 9.59 -8.37
N ALA A 106 1.32 10.37 -8.21
CA ALA A 106 0.37 10.16 -7.12
C ALA A 106 -0.40 8.86 -7.37
N LEU A 107 -0.33 7.92 -6.41
CA LEU A 107 -0.94 6.59 -6.51
C LEU A 107 -1.76 6.24 -5.28
N ARG A 108 -2.84 5.49 -5.50
CA ARG A 108 -3.40 4.59 -4.49
C ARG A 108 -2.95 3.17 -4.81
N VAL A 109 -2.36 2.52 -3.83
CA VAL A 109 -1.85 1.15 -3.93
C VAL A 109 -2.72 0.26 -3.06
N THR A 110 -3.50 -0.62 -3.67
CA THR A 110 -4.27 -1.62 -2.94
C THR A 110 -3.47 -2.90 -2.81
N VAL A 111 -3.24 -3.32 -1.57
CA VAL A 111 -2.51 -4.54 -1.24
C VAL A 111 -3.46 -5.51 -0.54
N PRO A 112 -3.87 -6.62 -1.19
CA PRO A 112 -4.80 -7.56 -0.60
C PRO A 112 -4.18 -8.32 0.57
N ALA A 113 -5.04 -8.86 1.43
CA ALA A 113 -4.61 -9.73 2.51
C ALA A 113 -3.72 -10.88 1.99
N GLY A 114 -2.70 -11.22 2.74
CA GLY A 114 -1.76 -12.30 2.41
C GLY A 114 -0.56 -11.87 1.58
N VAL A 115 -0.59 -10.69 0.95
CA VAL A 115 0.56 -10.17 0.19
C VAL A 115 1.53 -9.47 1.13
N VAL A 116 2.78 -9.90 1.11
CA VAL A 116 3.86 -9.26 1.87
C VAL A 116 4.23 -7.95 1.20
N HIS A 117 4.41 -6.91 1.98
CA HIS A 117 4.71 -5.58 1.44
C HIS A 117 5.72 -4.82 2.30
N ALA A 118 6.52 -4.00 1.64
CA ALA A 118 7.44 -3.06 2.25
C ALA A 118 7.50 -1.79 1.40
N TYR A 119 7.80 -0.66 2.03
CA TYR A 119 8.09 0.57 1.31
C TYR A 119 9.22 1.33 1.98
N ARG A 120 10.01 1.99 1.16
CA ARG A 120 11.18 2.75 1.56
C ARG A 120 11.08 4.19 1.07
N ASN A 121 11.39 5.14 1.93
CA ASN A 121 11.58 6.53 1.50
C ASN A 121 12.90 6.65 0.73
N VAL A 122 12.80 6.89 -0.57
CA VAL A 122 13.98 7.06 -1.46
C VAL A 122 14.31 8.53 -1.70
N SER A 123 13.61 9.44 -1.02
CA SER A 123 13.89 10.87 -1.05
C SER A 123 14.90 11.27 0.02
N GLN A 124 15.34 12.53 -0.02
CA GLN A 124 16.30 13.07 0.95
C GLN A 124 15.62 13.84 2.10
N ARG A 125 14.29 13.82 2.17
CA ARG A 125 13.48 14.46 3.20
C ARG A 125 12.50 13.45 3.80
N PRO A 126 12.01 13.68 5.02
CA PRO A 126 10.92 12.89 5.57
C PRO A 126 9.73 12.85 4.61
N ALA A 127 9.18 11.68 4.40
CA ALA A 127 8.08 11.48 3.47
C ALA A 127 6.86 10.91 4.19
N ARG A 128 5.67 11.36 3.79
CA ARG A 128 4.40 10.94 4.39
C ARG A 128 3.59 10.15 3.39
N LEU A 129 2.91 9.14 3.90
CA LEU A 129 1.86 8.44 3.18
C LEU A 129 0.67 8.20 4.10
N LEU A 130 -0.46 7.95 3.47
CA LEU A 130 -1.68 7.59 4.18
C LEU A 130 -1.98 6.11 3.91
N ASN A 131 -2.68 5.47 4.85
CA ASN A 131 -3.24 4.14 4.64
C ASN A 131 -4.69 4.12 5.12
N PHE A 132 -5.53 3.45 4.37
CA PHE A 132 -6.95 3.27 4.69
C PHE A 132 -7.27 1.77 4.72
N PRO A 133 -6.90 1.06 5.79
CA PRO A 133 -7.15 -0.38 5.87
C PRO A 133 -8.64 -0.69 6.00
N ASP A 134 -9.03 -1.88 5.53
CA ASP A 134 -10.40 -2.37 5.60
C ASP A 134 -10.76 -3.01 6.95
N LYS A 135 -9.82 -3.03 7.89
CA LYS A 135 -10.03 -3.53 9.25
C LYS A 135 -9.60 -2.48 10.27
N LEU A 136 -10.20 -2.54 11.44
CA LEU A 136 -9.80 -1.70 12.56
C LEU A 136 -8.54 -2.24 13.21
N TYR A 137 -7.55 -1.37 13.44
CA TYR A 137 -6.35 -1.73 14.17
C TYR A 137 -6.72 -2.25 15.57
N ALA A 138 -6.22 -3.44 15.91
CA ALA A 138 -6.55 -4.16 17.13
C ALA A 138 -8.06 -4.42 17.31
N GLY A 139 -8.85 -4.41 16.23
CA GLY A 139 -10.27 -4.68 16.24
C GLY A 139 -11.11 -3.56 16.84
N GLU A 140 -12.40 -3.80 16.98
CA GLU A 140 -13.32 -2.84 17.56
C GLU A 140 -12.93 -2.50 19.01
N GLY A 141 -12.91 -1.21 19.33
CA GLY A 141 -12.50 -0.71 20.63
C GLY A 141 -11.05 -1.04 21.01
N ARG A 142 -10.22 -1.47 20.08
CA ARG A 142 -8.83 -1.89 20.29
C ARG A 142 -8.69 -3.07 21.25
N GLN A 143 -9.64 -4.00 21.24
CA GLN A 143 -9.71 -5.12 22.20
C GLN A 143 -9.17 -6.44 21.65
N HIS A 144 -8.70 -6.47 20.41
CA HIS A 144 -8.19 -7.67 19.76
C HIS A 144 -6.68 -7.62 19.54
N ALA A 145 -6.08 -8.80 19.34
CA ALA A 145 -4.69 -8.89 18.94
C ALA A 145 -4.48 -8.23 17.56
N VAL A 146 -3.28 -7.69 17.35
CA VAL A 146 -2.90 -7.12 16.06
C VAL A 146 -2.70 -8.25 15.05
N ASP A 147 -3.25 -8.07 13.84
CA ASP A 147 -3.11 -9.01 12.72
C ASP A 147 -1.70 -8.93 12.11
#